data_3706256d82781ebb22d6cd5bf45c6aa3
#
_entry.id   3706256d82781ebb22d6cd5bf45c6aa3
#
_cell.length_a   1.000
_cell.length_b   1.000
_cell.length_c   1.000
_cell.angle_alpha   90.00
_cell.angle_beta   90.00
_cell.angle_gamma   90.00
#
_symmetry.space_group_name_H-M   'P 1'
#
loop_
_entity.id
_entity.type
_entity.pdbx_description
1 polymer ?
#
loop_
_entity_poly.entity_id
_entity_poly.type
_entity_poly.pdbx_seq_one_letter_code
_entity_poly.pdbx_strand_id
1 'polypeptide(L)'
;MLEILKNYHQISDRLHTSAQPTSEQFKIIKKSGVEVIINLALINSPNAIENEAQLVVENTMNYVHIPVDFERPTTAELESFFNIMNQFIDKRILIHCAYNWRVSCFVYLYRVLENNITEEQAKNDMLKVWEPDKTWQSFIDGRLPKQDKDI
;
A
#
# COMPACT_ATOMS: atom_id res chain seq x y z
N MET A 1 -17.65 -6.55 -1.81
CA MET A 1 -16.92 -7.71 -2.36
C MET A 1 -15.48 -7.78 -1.86
N LEU A 2 -14.73 -6.67 -1.92
CA LEU A 2 -13.35 -6.64 -1.41
C LEU A 2 -13.26 -6.68 0.13
N GLU A 3 -14.33 -6.41 0.82
CA GLU A 3 -14.39 -6.40 2.28
C GLU A 3 -14.04 -7.75 2.90
N ILE A 4 -14.06 -8.83 2.10
CA ILE A 4 -13.63 -10.16 2.57
C ILE A 4 -12.12 -10.23 2.81
N LEU A 5 -11.36 -9.31 2.23
CA LEU A 5 -9.90 -9.30 2.40
C LEU A 5 -9.56 -8.91 3.84
N LYS A 6 -8.59 -9.60 4.41
CA LYS A 6 -8.14 -9.31 5.78
C LYS A 6 -7.57 -7.90 5.86
N ASN A 7 -7.94 -7.17 6.91
CA ASN A 7 -7.51 -5.78 7.15
C ASN A 7 -7.74 -4.87 5.94
N TYR A 8 -8.85 -5.09 5.24
CA TYR A 8 -9.21 -4.28 4.10
C TYR A 8 -9.55 -2.85 4.52
N HIS A 9 -9.02 -1.88 3.79
CA HIS A 9 -9.40 -0.47 3.95
C HIS A 9 -9.42 0.21 2.59
N GLN A 10 -10.55 0.81 2.24
CA GLN A 10 -10.71 1.54 1.00
C GLN A 10 -10.29 3.00 1.17
N ILE A 11 -9.42 3.49 0.30
CA ILE A 11 -8.96 4.88 0.30
C ILE A 11 -9.85 5.74 -0.61
N SER A 12 -10.16 5.22 -1.79
CA SER A 12 -10.99 5.92 -2.80
C SER A 12 -11.63 4.88 -3.69
N ASP A 13 -12.41 5.31 -4.69
CA ASP A 13 -13.04 4.38 -5.64
C ASP A 13 -12.00 3.50 -6.34
N ARG A 14 -10.81 4.03 -6.61
CA ARG A 14 -9.78 3.28 -7.33
C ARG A 14 -8.67 2.72 -6.46
N LEU A 15 -8.49 3.19 -5.22
CA LEU A 15 -7.41 2.74 -4.35
C LEU A 15 -7.94 1.90 -3.19
N HIS A 16 -7.52 0.66 -3.15
CA HIS A 16 -7.89 -0.31 -2.12
C HIS A 16 -6.64 -0.85 -1.47
N THR A 17 -6.73 -1.17 -0.19
CA THR A 17 -5.59 -1.69 0.57
C THR A 17 -6.01 -2.89 1.40
N SER A 18 -5.07 -3.81 1.64
CA SER A 18 -5.37 -4.99 2.46
C SER A 18 -4.11 -5.66 2.98
N ALA A 19 -4.30 -6.66 3.84
CA ALA A 19 -3.28 -7.65 4.15
C ALA A 19 -3.11 -8.59 2.95
N GLN A 20 -2.22 -9.57 3.07
CA GLN A 20 -1.97 -10.57 2.01
C GLN A 20 -3.27 -11.29 1.63
N PRO A 21 -3.71 -11.18 0.37
CA PRO A 21 -4.84 -12.00 -0.09
C PRO A 21 -4.44 -13.48 -0.19
N THR A 22 -5.42 -14.35 -0.03
CA THR A 22 -5.21 -15.78 -0.30
C THR A 22 -5.22 -16.04 -1.80
N SER A 23 -4.72 -17.21 -2.21
CA SER A 23 -4.68 -17.59 -3.62
C SER A 23 -6.07 -17.51 -4.28
N GLU A 24 -7.09 -17.97 -3.58
CA GLU A 24 -8.47 -17.99 -4.10
C GLU A 24 -9.08 -16.61 -4.24
N GLN A 25 -8.61 -15.65 -3.46
CA GLN A 25 -9.18 -14.29 -3.46
C GLN A 25 -8.80 -13.47 -4.69
N PHE A 26 -7.76 -13.84 -5.43
CA PHE A 26 -7.36 -13.06 -6.61
C PHE A 26 -8.44 -13.05 -7.70
N LYS A 27 -9.24 -14.10 -7.82
CA LYS A 27 -10.38 -14.12 -8.73
C LYS A 27 -11.43 -13.09 -8.32
N ILE A 28 -11.68 -13.00 -7.02
CA ILE A 28 -12.65 -12.05 -6.47
C ILE A 28 -12.15 -10.61 -6.66
N ILE A 29 -10.86 -10.39 -6.43
CA ILE A 29 -10.24 -9.10 -6.63
C ILE A 29 -10.41 -8.64 -8.09
N LYS A 30 -10.15 -9.53 -9.04
CA LYS A 30 -10.36 -9.23 -10.46
C LYS A 30 -11.81 -8.89 -10.76
N LYS A 31 -12.75 -9.67 -10.24
CA LYS A 31 -14.18 -9.42 -10.45
C LYS A 31 -14.64 -8.08 -9.88
N SER A 32 -13.94 -7.57 -8.89
CA SER A 32 -14.25 -6.27 -8.27
C SER A 32 -13.77 -5.09 -9.10
N GLY A 33 -13.10 -5.35 -10.23
CA GLY A 33 -12.64 -4.30 -11.13
C GLY A 33 -11.20 -3.87 -10.94
N VAL A 34 -10.46 -4.51 -10.04
CA VAL A 34 -9.04 -4.21 -9.83
C VAL A 34 -8.23 -4.61 -11.06
N GLU A 35 -7.33 -3.73 -11.45
CA GLU A 35 -6.49 -3.89 -12.65
C GLU A 35 -5.03 -4.08 -12.33
N VAL A 36 -4.59 -3.61 -11.15
CA VAL A 36 -3.18 -3.65 -10.73
C VAL A 36 -3.09 -4.11 -9.29
N ILE A 37 -2.18 -5.03 -9.03
CA ILE A 37 -1.80 -5.44 -7.67
C ILE A 37 -0.41 -4.92 -7.37
N ILE A 38 -0.26 -4.19 -6.26
CA ILE A 38 1.06 -3.76 -5.78
C ILE A 38 1.30 -4.47 -4.45
N ASN A 39 2.41 -5.21 -4.36
CA ASN A 39 2.80 -5.95 -3.17
C ASN A 39 4.03 -5.32 -2.54
N LEU A 40 3.91 -4.86 -1.29
CA LEU A 40 5.02 -4.26 -0.54
C LEU A 40 5.68 -5.24 0.43
N ALA A 41 5.22 -6.49 0.50
CA ALA A 41 5.78 -7.48 1.43
C ALA A 41 7.03 -8.12 0.86
N LEU A 42 7.84 -8.69 1.76
CA LEU A 42 8.98 -9.51 1.35
C LEU A 42 8.48 -10.88 0.90
N ILE A 43 9.25 -11.55 0.04
CA ILE A 43 8.88 -12.87 -0.46
C ILE A 43 8.88 -13.94 0.65
N ASN A 44 9.60 -13.68 1.74
CA ASN A 44 9.69 -14.60 2.88
C ASN A 44 8.76 -14.22 4.04
N SER A 45 7.77 -13.36 3.82
CA SER A 45 6.76 -13.08 4.83
C SER A 45 6.03 -14.36 5.21
N PRO A 46 5.66 -14.53 6.49
CA PRO A 46 5.03 -15.78 6.95
C PRO A 46 3.75 -16.16 6.20
N ASN A 47 2.98 -15.16 5.74
CA ASN A 47 1.74 -15.40 5.00
C ASN A 47 1.88 -15.19 3.48
N ALA A 48 3.10 -15.06 2.97
CA ALA A 48 3.35 -14.89 1.54
C ALA A 48 2.94 -16.15 0.77
N ILE A 49 2.50 -15.96 -0.48
CA ILE A 49 2.21 -17.08 -1.38
C ILE A 49 3.28 -17.12 -2.48
N GLU A 50 3.78 -18.32 -2.77
CA GLU A 50 4.94 -18.50 -3.64
C GLU A 50 4.73 -18.02 -5.07
N ASN A 51 3.53 -18.21 -5.60
CA ASN A 51 3.24 -17.98 -7.01
C ASN A 51 2.33 -16.77 -7.23
N GLU A 52 2.41 -15.75 -6.37
CA GLU A 52 1.50 -14.61 -6.47
C GLU A 52 1.58 -13.91 -7.83
N ALA A 53 2.78 -13.65 -8.34
CA ALA A 53 2.94 -12.98 -9.63
C ALA A 53 2.21 -13.74 -10.74
N GLN A 54 2.35 -15.05 -10.76
CA GLN A 54 1.69 -15.89 -11.75
C GLN A 54 0.17 -15.84 -11.60
N LEU A 55 -0.34 -15.92 -10.38
CA LEU A 55 -1.77 -15.85 -10.12
C LEU A 55 -2.38 -14.52 -10.56
N VAL A 56 -1.68 -13.43 -10.31
CA VAL A 56 -2.13 -12.09 -10.70
C VAL A 56 -2.21 -12.00 -12.23
N VAL A 57 -1.16 -12.43 -12.92
CA VAL A 57 -1.11 -12.41 -14.39
C VAL A 57 -2.17 -13.33 -15.00
N GLU A 58 -2.35 -14.51 -14.44
CA GLU A 58 -3.39 -15.46 -14.89
C GLU A 58 -4.80 -14.87 -14.76
N ASN A 59 -5.00 -13.99 -13.78
CA ASN A 59 -6.27 -13.27 -13.59
C ASN A 59 -6.31 -11.97 -14.40
N THR A 60 -5.41 -11.78 -15.34
CA THR A 60 -5.34 -10.62 -16.26
C THR A 60 -5.20 -9.28 -15.55
N MET A 61 -4.44 -9.26 -14.48
CA MET A 61 -4.06 -8.04 -13.76
C MET A 61 -2.55 -7.82 -13.87
N ASN A 62 -2.12 -6.57 -13.77
CA ASN A 62 -0.71 -6.23 -13.66
C ASN A 62 -0.22 -6.47 -12.25
N TYR A 63 1.01 -6.94 -12.11
CA TYR A 63 1.62 -7.17 -10.81
C TYR A 63 2.90 -6.37 -10.66
N VAL A 64 3.01 -5.63 -9.54
CA VAL A 64 4.22 -4.88 -9.20
C VAL A 64 4.63 -5.29 -7.79
N HIS A 65 5.88 -5.69 -7.64
CA HIS A 65 6.44 -6.06 -6.34
C HIS A 65 7.52 -5.06 -5.93
N ILE A 66 7.28 -4.36 -4.83
CA ILE A 66 8.26 -3.44 -4.23
C ILE A 66 8.50 -3.95 -2.82
N PRO A 67 9.49 -4.86 -2.62
CA PRO A 67 9.71 -5.45 -1.30
C PRO A 67 10.24 -4.42 -0.32
N VAL A 68 9.49 -4.18 0.75
CA VAL A 68 9.84 -3.23 1.82
C VAL A 68 10.07 -4.01 3.10
N ASP A 69 11.28 -3.92 3.64
CA ASP A 69 11.60 -4.52 4.93
C ASP A 69 10.84 -3.75 6.01
N PHE A 70 10.01 -4.46 6.76
CA PHE A 70 9.19 -3.84 7.81
C PHE A 70 10.03 -3.11 8.85
N GLU A 71 11.22 -3.63 9.16
CA GLU A 71 12.10 -3.04 10.15
C GLU A 71 12.99 -1.91 9.61
N ARG A 72 13.11 -1.80 8.28
CA ARG A 72 14.00 -0.83 7.62
C ARG A 72 13.41 -0.28 6.34
N PRO A 73 12.30 0.48 6.41
CA PRO A 73 11.76 1.13 5.21
C PRO A 73 12.76 2.17 4.69
N THR A 74 12.85 2.32 3.37
CA THR A 74 13.80 3.24 2.75
C THR A 74 13.09 4.24 1.84
N THR A 75 13.74 5.39 1.64
CA THR A 75 13.26 6.43 0.73
C THR A 75 13.22 5.94 -0.72
N ALA A 76 14.20 5.11 -1.11
CA ALA A 76 14.24 4.57 -2.48
C ALA A 76 13.00 3.73 -2.79
N GLU A 77 12.57 2.90 -1.85
CA GLU A 77 11.35 2.10 -1.99
C GLU A 77 10.11 2.97 -2.07
N LEU A 78 10.04 4.01 -1.24
CA LEU A 78 8.94 4.95 -1.26
C LEU A 78 8.86 5.68 -2.61
N GLU A 79 10.00 6.12 -3.15
CA GLU A 79 10.06 6.77 -4.46
C GLU A 79 9.62 5.83 -5.58
N SER A 80 10.03 4.56 -5.52
CA SER A 80 9.56 3.54 -6.47
C SER A 80 8.04 3.40 -6.39
N PHE A 81 7.50 3.38 -5.18
CA PHE A 81 6.07 3.31 -4.98
C PHE A 81 5.36 4.52 -5.60
N PHE A 82 5.87 5.73 -5.38
CA PHE A 82 5.29 6.94 -5.97
C PHE A 82 5.30 6.88 -7.49
N ASN A 83 6.40 6.44 -8.09
CA ASN A 83 6.52 6.31 -9.54
C ASN A 83 5.49 5.32 -10.10
N ILE A 84 5.32 4.19 -9.45
CA ILE A 84 4.35 3.18 -9.87
C ILE A 84 2.91 3.70 -9.72
N MET A 85 2.60 4.36 -8.61
CA MET A 85 1.28 4.96 -8.41
C MET A 85 0.96 5.97 -9.50
N ASN A 86 1.94 6.79 -9.88
CA ASN A 86 1.75 7.79 -10.93
C ASN A 86 1.64 7.15 -12.32
N GLN A 87 2.34 6.04 -12.55
CA GLN A 87 2.24 5.30 -13.81
C GLN A 87 0.83 4.72 -14.01
N PHE A 88 0.20 4.27 -12.94
CA PHE A 88 -1.13 3.67 -12.98
C PHE A 88 -2.22 4.60 -12.46
N ILE A 89 -2.07 5.92 -12.67
CA ILE A 89 -2.95 6.95 -12.10
C ILE A 89 -4.42 6.77 -12.47
N ASP A 90 -4.72 6.15 -13.60
CA ASP A 90 -6.10 5.94 -14.08
C ASP A 90 -6.62 4.53 -13.79
N LYS A 91 -5.88 3.72 -13.07
CA LYS A 91 -6.23 2.31 -12.85
C LYS A 91 -6.81 2.09 -11.46
N ARG A 92 -7.58 1.02 -11.34
CA ARG A 92 -8.05 0.54 -10.03
C ARG A 92 -6.98 -0.38 -9.47
N ILE A 93 -6.52 -0.05 -8.27
CA ILE A 93 -5.33 -0.68 -7.67
C ILE A 93 -5.68 -1.26 -6.31
N LEU A 94 -5.21 -2.48 -6.06
CA LEU A 94 -5.14 -3.03 -4.71
C LEU A 94 -3.67 -3.07 -4.30
N ILE A 95 -3.37 -2.44 -3.17
CA ILE A 95 -2.03 -2.41 -2.59
C ILE A 95 -2.08 -3.28 -1.33
N HIS A 96 -1.16 -4.24 -1.21
CA HIS A 96 -1.12 -5.07 -0.02
C HIS A 96 0.32 -5.30 0.48
N CYS A 97 0.41 -5.77 1.70
CA CYS A 97 1.64 -6.32 2.27
C CYS A 97 1.21 -7.50 3.15
N ALA A 98 1.90 -7.80 4.25
CA ALA A 98 1.47 -8.90 5.10
C ALA A 98 0.20 -8.57 5.89
N TYR A 99 0.12 -7.36 6.47
CA TYR A 99 -0.98 -6.94 7.35
C TYR A 99 -1.58 -5.58 7.03
N ASN A 100 -1.27 -4.99 5.91
CA ASN A 100 -1.66 -3.63 5.51
C ASN A 100 -0.91 -2.51 6.27
N TRP A 101 0.02 -2.83 7.14
CA TRP A 101 0.72 -1.83 7.96
C TRP A 101 1.68 -0.97 7.14
N ARG A 102 2.59 -1.59 6.37
CA ARG A 102 3.51 -0.87 5.46
C ARG A 102 2.74 -0.06 4.44
N VAL A 103 1.69 -0.67 3.90
CA VAL A 103 0.83 -0.02 2.90
C VAL A 103 0.22 1.25 3.47
N SER A 104 -0.35 1.19 4.67
CA SER A 104 -1.03 2.33 5.28
C SER A 104 -0.10 3.54 5.40
N CYS A 105 1.17 3.31 5.74
CA CYS A 105 2.16 4.37 5.89
C CYS A 105 2.62 4.92 4.54
N PHE A 106 2.87 4.05 3.56
CA PHE A 106 3.26 4.47 2.21
C PHE A 106 2.12 5.24 1.52
N VAL A 107 0.89 4.78 1.68
CA VAL A 107 -0.29 5.47 1.13
C VAL A 107 -0.48 6.83 1.82
N TYR A 108 -0.30 6.90 3.14
CA TYR A 108 -0.32 8.18 3.86
C TYR A 108 0.64 9.18 3.23
N LEU A 109 1.90 8.78 3.07
CA LEU A 109 2.93 9.64 2.50
C LEU A 109 2.63 10.02 1.05
N TYR A 110 2.14 9.10 0.25
CA TYR A 110 1.76 9.37 -1.13
C TYR A 110 0.66 10.44 -1.19
N ARG A 111 -0.36 10.30 -0.37
CA ARG A 111 -1.49 11.24 -0.37
C ARG A 111 -1.08 12.63 0.08
N VAL A 112 -0.26 12.71 1.11
CA VAL A 112 0.19 14.01 1.65
C VAL A 112 1.20 14.67 0.70
N LEU A 113 2.18 13.92 0.22
CA LEU A 113 3.30 14.49 -0.54
C LEU A 113 3.00 14.66 -2.02
N GLU A 114 2.19 13.78 -2.61
CA GLU A 114 1.93 13.79 -4.06
C GLU A 114 0.52 14.29 -4.42
N ASN A 115 -0.47 14.07 -3.57
CA ASN A 115 -1.87 14.36 -3.89
C ASN A 115 -2.44 15.56 -3.13
N ASN A 116 -1.64 16.24 -2.32
CA ASN A 116 -2.07 17.42 -1.56
C ASN A 116 -3.27 17.14 -0.63
N ILE A 117 -3.42 15.92 -0.16
CA ILE A 117 -4.40 15.57 0.87
C ILE A 117 -3.87 16.08 2.20
N THR A 118 -4.75 16.62 3.06
CA THR A 118 -4.31 17.11 4.37
C THR A 118 -3.74 15.97 5.21
N GLU A 119 -2.77 16.28 6.07
CA GLU A 119 -2.21 15.28 6.97
C GLU A 119 -3.28 14.69 7.88
N GLU A 120 -4.24 15.51 8.34
CA GLU A 120 -5.33 15.05 9.18
C GLU A 120 -6.18 14.00 8.47
N GLN A 121 -6.60 14.26 7.25
CA GLN A 121 -7.43 13.33 6.48
C GLN A 121 -6.68 12.04 6.18
N ALA A 122 -5.43 12.14 5.72
CA ALA A 122 -4.61 10.98 5.40
C ALA A 122 -4.30 10.17 6.67
N LYS A 123 -4.08 10.83 7.79
CA LYS A 123 -3.81 10.18 9.07
C LYS A 123 -5.02 9.41 9.58
N ASN A 124 -6.21 9.95 9.41
CA ASN A 124 -7.44 9.25 9.82
C ASN A 124 -7.55 7.90 9.12
N ASP A 125 -7.24 7.83 7.83
CA ASP A 125 -7.26 6.56 7.10
C ASP A 125 -6.17 5.61 7.61
N MET A 126 -4.95 6.11 7.80
CA MET A 126 -3.84 5.29 8.30
C MET A 126 -4.17 4.67 9.65
N LEU A 127 -4.72 5.46 10.57
CA LEU A 127 -5.03 4.99 11.92
C LEU A 127 -6.18 3.99 11.97
N LYS A 128 -7.02 3.92 10.95
CA LYS A 128 -8.03 2.87 10.84
C LYS A 128 -7.39 1.50 10.59
N VAL A 129 -6.17 1.47 10.09
CA VAL A 129 -5.43 0.22 9.81
C VAL A 129 -4.57 -0.18 11.01
N TRP A 130 -3.76 0.75 11.51
CA TRP A 130 -2.93 0.54 12.71
C TRP A 130 -2.34 1.86 13.16
N GLU A 131 -1.78 1.86 14.38
CA GLU A 131 -0.98 2.99 14.86
C GLU A 131 0.48 2.67 14.58
N PRO A 132 1.20 3.48 13.79
CA PRO A 132 2.58 3.18 13.43
C PRO A 132 3.48 3.02 14.67
N ASP A 133 4.39 2.06 14.62
CA ASP A 133 5.39 1.87 15.64
C ASP A 133 6.47 2.96 15.53
N LYS A 134 7.47 2.92 16.43
CA LYS A 134 8.54 3.92 16.46
C LYS A 134 9.30 4.00 15.13
N THR A 135 9.62 2.86 14.55
CA THR A 135 10.33 2.79 13.27
C THR A 135 9.57 3.50 12.17
N TRP A 136 8.29 3.16 12.04
CA TRP A 136 7.44 3.73 10.97
C TRP A 136 7.07 5.17 11.24
N GLN A 137 6.86 5.54 12.50
CA GLN A 137 6.61 6.95 12.83
C GLN A 137 7.84 7.81 12.51
N SER A 138 9.04 7.32 12.83
CA SER A 138 10.29 8.02 12.49
C SER A 138 10.48 8.13 10.98
N PHE A 139 10.14 7.08 10.25
CA PHE A 139 10.22 7.11 8.79
C PHE A 139 9.29 8.17 8.22
N ILE A 140 8.05 8.21 8.69
CA ILE A 140 7.05 9.20 8.26
C ILE A 140 7.55 10.61 8.58
N ASP A 141 7.98 10.86 9.82
CA ASP A 141 8.43 12.19 10.25
C ASP A 141 9.63 12.67 9.43
N GLY A 142 10.52 11.76 9.07
CA GLY A 142 11.69 12.09 8.26
C GLY A 142 11.36 12.41 6.80
N ARG A 143 10.20 12.01 6.30
CA ARG A 143 9.78 12.26 4.91
C ARG A 143 8.90 13.48 4.76
N LEU A 144 8.26 13.93 5.84
CA LEU A 144 7.40 15.10 5.80
C LEU A 144 8.25 16.38 5.80
N PRO A 145 7.76 17.46 5.14
CA PRO A 145 8.45 18.74 5.20
C PRO A 145 8.54 19.23 6.63
N LYS A 146 9.70 19.77 7.01
CA LYS A 146 9.85 20.40 8.33
C LYS A 146 9.02 21.67 8.36
N GLN A 147 8.22 21.80 9.43
CA GLN A 147 7.54 23.05 9.67
C GLN A 147 8.55 24.08 10.15
N ASP A 148 8.49 25.24 9.58
CA ASP A 148 9.36 26.34 9.96
C ASP A 148 8.76 27.02 11.19
N LYS A 149 9.25 26.61 12.38
CA LYS A 149 8.73 27.12 13.66
C LYS A 149 9.51 28.29 14.23
N ASP A 150 10.54 28.71 13.53
CA ASP A 150 11.51 29.68 14.06
C ASP A 150 11.39 31.07 13.46
N ILE A 151 10.26 31.35 12.92
CA ILE A 151 10.05 32.64 12.27
C ILE A 151 9.45 33.63 13.26
#